data_8c7bd59a47dfccca2a05edf0dbf9f7ed
#
_entry.id   8c7bd59a47dfccca2a05edf0dbf9f7ed
#
_cell.length_a   1.000
_cell.length_b   1.000
_cell.length_c   1.000
_cell.angle_alpha   90.00
_cell.angle_beta   90.00
_cell.angle_gamma   90.00
#
_symmetry.space_group_name_H-M   'P 1'
#
loop_
_entity.id
_entity.type
_entity.pdbx_description
1 polymer ?
#
loop_
_entity_poly.entity_id
_entity_poly.type
_entity_poly.pdbx_seq_one_letter_code
_entity_poly.pdbx_strand_id
1 'polypeptide(L)'
;MPGFRDSFSNSPTQSALEPALASITDTVTSASYIYICEAAPGSATSAAVWRCSRLTVATGVLAWADGDGNFDNIADYRASLIYS
;
A
#
# COMPACT_ATOMS: atom_id res chain seq x y z
N MET A 1 29.97 15.23 -13.51
CA MET A 1 29.88 15.37 -13.12
C MET A 1 29.64 15.22 -12.90
N PRO A 2 29.54 14.87 -12.82
CA PRO A 2 29.22 14.73 -12.40
C PRO A 2 28.85 14.37 -12.14
N GLY A 3 28.65 13.97 -11.93
CA GLY A 3 28.43 13.90 -11.40
C GLY A 3 28.08 13.46 -11.23
N PHE A 4 27.95 13.23 -11.12
CA PHE A 4 27.69 13.13 -10.72
C PHE A 4 27.10 12.93 -10.58
N ARG A 5 26.91 13.00 -10.62
CA ARG A 5 26.38 12.97 -10.46
C ARG A 5 25.84 12.61 -10.30
N ASP A 6 25.81 12.41 -10.30
CA ASP A 6 25.41 12.23 -10.10
C ASP A 6 24.99 11.75 -9.87
N SER A 7 24.96 11.80 -9.71
CA SER A 7 24.66 11.64 -9.38
C SER A 7 24.21 11.30 -9.23
N PHE A 8 24.17 11.23 -9.16
CA PHE A 8 23.85 11.22 -8.96
C PHE A 8 23.20 11.01 -8.90
N SER A 9 23.27 11.15 -8.90
CA SER A 9 22.72 11.05 -8.82
C SER A 9 22.23 10.67 -8.98
N ASN A 10 22.31 10.55 -8.88
CA ASN A 10 21.86 10.22 -8.87
C ASN A 10 21.33 9.80 -8.74
N SER A 11 21.22 9.72 -8.55
CA SER A 11 20.58 9.20 -8.21
C SER A 11 19.90 8.95 -8.20
N PRO A 12 19.79 9.06 -7.87
CA PRO A 12 18.91 8.55 -7.76
C PRO A 12 18.54 7.94 -7.93
N THR A 13 18.68 7.37 -7.47
CA THR A 13 18.38 6.70 -7.64
C THR A 13 18.45 5.51 -7.38
N GLN A 14 18.76 5.18 -6.64
CA GLN A 14 18.89 4.00 -6.31
C GLN A 14 17.66 3.23 -5.87
N SER A 15 16.95 3.61 -5.06
CA SER A 15 15.58 3.14 -4.95
C SER A 15 14.90 3.12 -6.30
N ALA A 16 15.43 3.78 -7.26
CA ALA A 16 14.94 3.71 -8.62
C ALA A 16 15.09 2.30 -9.22
N LEU A 17 15.92 1.45 -8.62
CA LEU A 17 16.11 0.08 -9.07
C LEU A 17 15.16 -0.91 -8.40
N GLU A 18 14.44 -0.47 -7.40
CA GLU A 18 13.46 -1.28 -6.70
C GLU A 18 12.07 -0.78 -7.05
N PRO A 19 11.24 -1.60 -7.68
CA PRO A 19 9.89 -1.15 -7.99
C PRO A 19 9.11 -0.88 -6.71
N ALA A 20 8.31 0.17 -6.74
CA ALA A 20 7.42 0.46 -5.64
C ALA A 20 6.40 -0.67 -5.49
N LEU A 21 5.84 -0.83 -4.30
CA LEU A 21 4.75 -1.78 -4.08
C LEU A 21 3.55 -1.40 -4.94
N ALA A 22 2.83 -2.41 -5.43
CA ALA A 22 1.51 -2.19 -6.00
C ALA A 22 0.61 -1.67 -4.89
N SER A 23 -0.23 -0.70 -5.20
CA SER A 23 -1.01 0.00 -4.18
C SER A 23 -2.41 0.27 -4.70
N ILE A 24 -3.39 0.08 -3.80
CA ILE A 24 -4.77 0.50 -4.03
C ILE A 24 -5.10 1.49 -2.93
N THR A 25 -5.55 2.68 -3.31
CA THR A 25 -6.10 3.66 -2.38
C THR A 25 -7.57 3.86 -2.74
N ASP A 26 -8.45 3.27 -1.96
CA ASP A 26 -9.88 3.26 -2.25
C ASP A 26 -10.57 4.34 -1.43
N THR A 27 -10.93 5.43 -2.09
CA THR A 27 -11.64 6.56 -1.49
C THR A 27 -13.12 6.59 -1.88
N VAL A 28 -13.61 5.57 -2.57
CA VAL A 28 -14.92 5.56 -3.22
C VAL A 28 -15.91 4.62 -2.53
N THR A 29 -15.45 3.47 -2.06
CA THR A 29 -16.33 2.44 -1.51
C THR A 29 -17.08 2.91 -0.27
N SER A 30 -16.43 3.75 0.55
CA SER A 30 -17.03 4.25 1.80
C SER A 30 -16.76 5.74 1.95
N ALA A 31 -17.75 6.47 2.48
CA ALA A 31 -17.55 7.87 2.85
C ALA A 31 -16.82 8.01 4.19
N SER A 32 -16.81 6.96 5.01
CA SER A 32 -16.25 6.99 6.37
C SER A 32 -14.82 6.47 6.42
N TYR A 33 -14.40 5.67 5.44
CA TYR A 33 -13.12 5.00 5.47
C TYR A 33 -12.39 5.11 4.14
N ILE A 34 -11.06 5.17 4.22
CA ILE A 34 -10.18 5.01 3.07
C ILE A 34 -9.45 3.67 3.27
N TYR A 35 -9.55 2.78 2.28
CA TYR A 35 -8.86 1.50 2.32
C TYR A 35 -7.57 1.61 1.52
N ILE A 36 -6.48 1.14 2.11
CA ILE A 36 -5.15 1.20 1.51
C ILE A 36 -4.59 -0.21 1.50
N CYS A 37 -4.34 -0.74 0.31
CA CYS A 37 -3.80 -2.09 0.16
C CYS A 37 -2.49 -2.03 -0.62
N GLU A 38 -1.50 -2.82 -0.20
CA GLU A 38 -0.19 -2.87 -0.83
C GLU A 38 0.26 -4.30 -0.99
N ALA A 39 0.95 -4.58 -2.08
CA ALA A 39 1.51 -5.91 -2.37
C ALA A 39 2.71 -5.77 -3.31
N ALA A 40 3.39 -6.88 -3.56
CA ALA A 40 4.45 -6.90 -4.56
C ALA A 40 3.88 -6.54 -5.94
N PRO A 41 4.64 -5.83 -6.78
CA PRO A 41 4.16 -5.46 -8.12
C PRO A 41 3.71 -6.70 -8.90
N GLY A 42 2.60 -6.55 -9.61
CA GLY A 42 2.04 -7.64 -10.41
C GLY A 42 1.15 -8.60 -9.65
N SER A 43 0.91 -8.38 -8.36
CA SER A 43 0.03 -9.24 -7.58
C SER A 43 -1.42 -9.10 -8.03
N ALA A 44 -2.13 -10.22 -8.16
CA ALA A 44 -3.55 -10.19 -8.45
C ALA A 44 -4.31 -9.70 -7.21
N THR A 45 -5.34 -8.89 -7.39
CA THR A 45 -6.14 -8.38 -6.27
C THR A 45 -6.94 -9.47 -5.59
N SER A 46 -7.13 -10.60 -6.26
CA SER A 46 -7.81 -11.78 -5.72
C SER A 46 -6.88 -12.73 -4.96
N ALA A 47 -5.58 -12.48 -4.96
CA ALA A 47 -4.61 -13.32 -4.25
C ALA A 47 -4.42 -12.83 -2.82
N ALA A 48 -4.21 -13.76 -1.89
CA ALA A 48 -4.02 -13.44 -0.47
C ALA A 48 -2.57 -13.03 -0.21
N VAL A 49 -2.11 -11.95 -0.84
CA VAL A 49 -0.74 -11.46 -0.78
C VAL A 49 -0.67 -9.96 -0.51
N TRP A 50 -1.76 -9.38 -0.03
CA TRP A 50 -1.87 -7.95 0.24
C TRP A 50 -1.83 -7.67 1.73
N ARG A 51 -1.25 -6.55 2.10
CA ARG A 51 -1.49 -5.97 3.42
C ARG A 51 -2.48 -4.83 3.24
N CYS A 52 -3.51 -4.80 4.08
CA CYS A 52 -4.58 -3.83 3.97
C CYS A 52 -4.71 -3.04 5.25
N SER A 53 -4.93 -1.75 5.11
CA SER A 53 -5.21 -0.86 6.23
C SER A 53 -6.45 -0.02 5.92
N ARG A 54 -7.05 0.51 6.97
CA ARG A 54 -8.27 1.32 6.87
C ARG A 54 -8.07 2.59 7.69
N LEU A 55 -8.18 3.72 7.01
CA LEU A 55 -8.14 5.03 7.67
C LEU A 55 -9.56 5.49 7.93
N THR A 56 -9.88 5.79 9.19
CA THR A 56 -11.15 6.42 9.56
C THR A 56 -11.02 7.92 9.29
N VAL A 57 -11.79 8.42 8.34
CA VAL A 57 -11.67 9.81 7.88
C VAL A 57 -11.95 10.80 9.01
N ALA A 58 -12.96 10.54 9.82
CA ALA A 58 -13.37 11.46 10.87
C ALA A 58 -12.33 11.62 11.99
N THR A 59 -11.51 10.60 12.24
CA THR A 59 -10.58 10.59 13.39
C THR A 59 -9.12 10.57 12.97
N GLY A 60 -8.84 10.22 11.71
CA GLY A 60 -7.47 10.03 11.24
C GLY A 60 -6.80 8.76 11.78
N VAL A 61 -7.54 7.85 12.37
CA VAL A 61 -7.00 6.62 12.93
C VAL A 61 -6.84 5.57 11.83
N LEU A 62 -5.65 4.97 11.77
CA LEU A 62 -5.34 3.88 10.84
C LEU A 62 -5.40 2.56 11.59
N ALA A 63 -6.13 1.60 11.05
CA ALA A 63 -6.21 0.24 11.57
C ALA A 63 -5.78 -0.74 10.49
N TRP A 64 -5.27 -1.90 10.89
CA TRP A 64 -4.78 -2.93 9.97
C TRP A 64 -5.72 -4.12 9.94
N ALA A 65 -5.84 -4.73 8.76
CA ALA A 65 -6.58 -5.99 8.63
C ALA A 65 -5.92 -7.04 9.53
N ASP A 66 -6.72 -7.76 10.29
CA ASP A 66 -6.27 -8.76 11.27
C ASP A 66 -5.37 -8.18 12.37
N GLY A 67 -5.28 -6.86 12.47
CA GLY A 67 -4.45 -6.21 13.49
C GLY A 67 -2.95 -6.26 13.21
N ASP A 68 -2.53 -6.61 12.00
CA ASP A 68 -1.12 -6.71 11.64
C ASP A 68 -0.84 -6.21 10.22
N GLY A 69 0.43 -6.03 9.90
CA GLY A 69 0.88 -5.60 8.59
C GLY A 69 1.32 -6.74 7.67
N ASN A 70 0.88 -7.97 7.93
CA ASN A 70 1.26 -9.10 7.11
C ASN A 70 0.62 -9.05 5.72
N PHE A 71 1.32 -9.60 4.73
CA PHE A 71 0.88 -9.66 3.35
C PHE A 71 0.09 -10.94 3.10
N ASP A 72 -1.08 -11.07 3.72
CA ASP A 72 -1.87 -12.29 3.71
C ASP A 72 -3.37 -12.04 3.49
N ASN A 73 -3.72 -10.86 3.00
CA ASN A 73 -5.11 -10.48 2.76
C ASN A 73 -5.42 -10.42 1.28
N ILE A 74 -6.71 -10.55 0.94
CA ILE A 74 -7.22 -10.43 -0.43
C ILE A 74 -7.76 -9.01 -0.61
N ALA A 75 -7.15 -8.24 -1.51
CA ALA A 75 -7.52 -6.84 -1.71
C ALA A 75 -8.96 -6.67 -2.20
N ASP A 76 -9.48 -7.63 -2.96
CA ASP A 76 -10.87 -7.58 -3.42
C ASP A 76 -11.88 -7.57 -2.25
N TYR A 77 -11.48 -8.08 -1.09
CA TYR A 77 -12.34 -8.14 0.10
C TYR A 77 -12.05 -7.03 1.10
N ARG A 78 -11.31 -6.00 0.71
CA ARG A 78 -10.84 -4.95 1.63
C ARG A 78 -11.94 -4.31 2.46
N ALA A 79 -13.13 -4.14 1.90
CA ALA A 79 -14.24 -3.50 2.63
C ALA A 79 -14.88 -4.42 3.66
N SER A 80 -14.62 -5.73 3.61
CA SER A 80 -15.22 -6.71 4.52
C SER A 80 -14.20 -7.36 5.46
N LEU A 81 -12.93 -6.94 5.42
CA LEU A 81 -11.92 -7.44 6.35
C LEU A 81 -12.16 -6.88 7.77
N ILE A 82 -11.61 -7.57 8.75
CA ILE A 82 -11.68 -7.12 10.14
C ILE A 82 -10.46 -6.26 10.41
N TYR A 83 -10.69 -5.01 10.77
CA TYR A 83 -9.63 -4.04 11.06
C TYR A 83 -9.56 -3.74 12.55
N SER A 84 -8.33 -3.66 13.07
CA SER A 84 -8.14 -3.32 14.48
C SER A 84 -6.80 -2.63 14.77
#